data_e3491ca2dbb19d5016aa9b7c4b3ef453
#
_entry.id   e3491ca2dbb19d5016aa9b7c4b3ef453
#
_cell.length_a   1.000
_cell.length_b   1.000
_cell.length_c   1.000
_cell.angle_alpha   90.00
_cell.angle_beta   90.00
_cell.angle_gamma   90.00
#
_symmetry.space_group_name_H-M   'P 1'
#
loop_
_entity.id
_entity.type
_entity.pdbx_description
1 polymer ?
#
loop_
_entity_poly.entity_id
_entity_poly.type
_entity_poly.pdbx_seq_one_letter_code
_entity_poly.pdbx_strand_id
1 'polypeptide(L)'
;HIYGTIDYHRASFPHTPQIKEALDMLCMAGLVYSVVHTDSNGVPLLAEAKEKYKRYIFMDTGLLQRMLELDLTDILVSNDLSLVNRGALAETFIGTELVKNRLPYQNDNLYCWHREKKDSNAEVDYVISRGGVIYPIEVKSGIRGSMQSLRIFLEAKHLAKGIRTSLENFGAYDDILVYPLYAIGNVCGVWGKDAL
;
A
#
# COMPACT_ATOMS: atom_id res chain seq x y z
N HIS A 1 17.94 0.10 -1.67
CA HIS A 1 17.33 -0.54 -2.85
C HIS A 1 15.95 -1.03 -2.43
N ILE A 2 14.91 -0.36 -2.91
CA ILE A 2 13.53 -0.79 -2.72
C ILE A 2 13.23 -1.74 -3.87
N TYR A 3 13.36 -3.03 -3.61
CA TYR A 3 12.94 -4.06 -4.55
C TYR A 3 11.42 -4.16 -4.50
N GLY A 4 10.76 -3.80 -5.58
CA GLY A 4 9.33 -4.02 -5.78
C GLY A 4 8.43 -2.79 -5.78
N THR A 5 8.93 -1.63 -5.36
CA THR A 5 8.23 -0.36 -5.49
C THR A 5 9.17 0.63 -6.17
N ILE A 6 8.73 1.25 -7.24
CA ILE A 6 9.50 2.34 -7.86
C ILE A 6 9.13 3.62 -7.11
N ASP A 7 9.95 4.02 -6.15
CA ASP A 7 9.87 5.35 -5.57
C ASP A 7 10.58 6.31 -6.52
N TYR A 8 9.81 7.09 -7.25
CA TYR A 8 10.32 8.05 -8.23
C TYR A 8 11.31 9.06 -7.63
N HIS A 9 11.20 9.39 -6.33
CA HIS A 9 12.09 10.32 -5.63
C HIS A 9 13.33 9.66 -5.04
N ARG A 10 13.27 8.35 -4.76
CA ARG A 10 14.41 7.58 -4.21
C ARG A 10 15.11 6.73 -5.27
N ALA A 11 14.52 6.60 -6.46
CA ALA A 11 15.16 5.92 -7.56
C ALA A 11 16.42 6.68 -8.00
N SER A 12 17.53 5.97 -8.16
CA SER A 12 18.79 6.50 -8.68
C SER A 12 18.73 6.89 -10.17
N PHE A 13 17.52 7.03 -10.71
CA PHE A 13 17.31 7.45 -12.09
C PHE A 13 17.31 8.97 -12.19
N PRO A 14 17.91 9.54 -13.23
CA PRO A 14 17.75 10.95 -13.49
C PRO A 14 16.24 11.23 -13.69
N HIS A 15 15.73 12.23 -12.97
CA HIS A 15 14.34 12.69 -13.12
C HIS A 15 14.16 13.39 -14.46
N THR A 16 14.10 12.62 -15.52
CA THR A 16 13.90 13.14 -16.86
C THR A 16 12.42 13.14 -17.22
N PRO A 17 11.96 14.11 -18.03
CA PRO A 17 10.58 14.10 -18.54
C PRO A 17 10.22 12.79 -19.23
N GLN A 18 11.16 12.13 -19.88
CA GLN A 18 10.97 10.86 -20.59
C GLN A 18 10.63 9.71 -19.63
N ILE A 19 11.26 9.65 -18.45
CA ILE A 19 10.95 8.61 -17.44
C ILE A 19 9.55 8.82 -16.89
N LYS A 20 9.16 10.07 -16.62
CA LYS A 20 7.80 10.38 -16.18
C LYS A 20 6.77 9.96 -17.23
N GLU A 21 7.00 10.33 -18.48
CA GLU A 21 6.13 9.96 -19.59
C GLU A 21 6.01 8.43 -19.75
N ALA A 22 7.12 7.71 -19.65
CA ALA A 22 7.12 6.24 -19.70
C ALA A 22 6.30 5.63 -18.54
N LEU A 23 6.43 6.14 -17.32
CA LEU A 23 5.64 5.69 -16.17
C LEU A 23 4.15 6.02 -16.35
N ASP A 24 3.81 7.20 -16.85
CA ASP A 24 2.43 7.58 -17.15
C ASP A 24 1.83 6.66 -18.24
N MET A 25 2.61 6.30 -19.27
CA MET A 25 2.20 5.32 -20.27
C MET A 25 1.98 3.92 -19.69
N LEU A 26 2.83 3.47 -18.78
CA LEU A 26 2.66 2.17 -18.10
C LEU A 26 1.42 2.18 -17.20
N CYS A 27 1.11 3.31 -16.55
CA CYS A 27 -0.14 3.47 -15.80
C CYS A 27 -1.36 3.41 -16.73
N MET A 28 -1.34 4.14 -17.85
CA MET A 28 -2.43 4.10 -18.84
C MET A 28 -2.63 2.71 -19.46
N ALA A 29 -1.54 1.96 -19.63
CA ALA A 29 -1.60 0.57 -20.08
C ALA A 29 -2.09 -0.42 -19.00
N GLY A 30 -2.29 0.05 -17.74
CA GLY A 30 -2.71 -0.79 -16.63
C GLY A 30 -1.65 -1.78 -16.14
N LEU A 31 -0.38 -1.57 -16.50
CA LEU A 31 0.73 -2.45 -16.09
C LEU A 31 1.28 -2.10 -14.71
N VAL A 32 1.12 -0.85 -14.31
CA VAL A 32 1.46 -0.36 -12.97
C VAL A 32 0.36 0.55 -12.43
N TYR A 33 0.25 0.63 -11.11
CA TYR A 33 -0.63 1.56 -10.41
C TYR A 33 0.19 2.60 -9.66
N SER A 34 -0.24 3.86 -9.72
CA SER A 34 0.38 4.91 -8.92
C SER A 34 -0.18 4.91 -7.50
N VAL A 35 0.69 5.04 -6.50
CA VAL A 35 0.35 5.25 -5.10
C VAL A 35 0.79 6.67 -4.74
N VAL A 36 -0.17 7.56 -4.53
CA VAL A 36 0.06 8.99 -4.37
C VAL A 36 0.01 9.37 -2.90
N HIS A 37 0.94 10.20 -2.46
CA HIS A 37 0.87 10.74 -1.10
C HIS A 37 -0.35 11.66 -0.94
N THR A 38 -1.05 11.53 0.19
CA THR A 38 -2.12 12.44 0.61
C THR A 38 -1.91 12.89 2.04
N ASP A 39 -2.24 14.14 2.34
CA ASP A 39 -2.17 14.64 3.71
C ASP A 39 -3.23 14.01 4.62
N SER A 40 -4.31 13.48 4.04
CA SER A 40 -5.34 12.71 4.77
C SER A 40 -5.99 13.47 5.93
N ASN A 41 -6.23 14.77 5.80
CA ASN A 41 -6.95 15.55 6.81
C ASN A 41 -8.47 15.46 6.64
N GLY A 42 -8.94 14.99 5.46
CA GLY A 42 -10.36 14.89 5.14
C GLY A 42 -10.61 14.07 3.87
N VAL A 43 -11.87 14.00 3.48
CA VAL A 43 -12.31 13.36 2.24
C VAL A 43 -12.90 14.40 1.28
N PRO A 44 -12.69 14.25 -0.03
CA PRO A 44 -12.02 13.14 -0.72
C PRO A 44 -10.50 13.20 -0.61
N LEU A 45 -9.84 12.02 -0.50
CA LEU A 45 -8.38 11.91 -0.39
C LEU A 45 -7.64 12.57 -1.55
N LEU A 46 -8.25 12.57 -2.73
CA LEU A 46 -7.72 13.20 -3.94
C LEU A 46 -7.49 14.71 -3.77
N ALA A 47 -8.32 15.39 -2.96
CA ALA A 47 -8.21 16.84 -2.77
C ALA A 47 -6.89 17.28 -2.12
N GLU A 48 -6.27 16.37 -1.38
CA GLU A 48 -4.99 16.61 -0.69
C GLU A 48 -3.84 15.74 -1.25
N ALA A 49 -4.04 15.16 -2.43
CA ALA A 49 -3.03 14.34 -3.10
C ALA A 49 -1.86 15.21 -3.60
N LYS A 50 -0.66 14.79 -3.29
CA LYS A 50 0.58 15.46 -3.71
C LYS A 50 1.25 14.66 -4.82
N GLU A 51 0.93 14.99 -6.05
CA GLU A 51 1.45 14.37 -7.26
C GLU A 51 3.00 14.30 -7.33
N LYS A 52 3.66 15.15 -6.58
CA LYS A 52 5.12 15.17 -6.43
C LYS A 52 5.64 13.92 -5.74
N TYR A 53 4.87 13.33 -4.84
CA TYR A 53 5.27 12.17 -4.05
C TYR A 53 4.47 10.95 -4.48
N LYS A 54 5.02 10.21 -5.45
CA LYS A 54 4.42 9.00 -5.99
C LYS A 54 5.38 7.81 -5.85
N ARG A 55 4.82 6.67 -5.57
CA ARG A 55 5.44 5.37 -5.81
C ARG A 55 4.59 4.58 -6.78
N TYR A 56 5.13 3.52 -7.33
CA TYR A 56 4.44 2.68 -8.30
C TYR A 56 4.52 1.23 -7.87
N ILE A 57 3.43 0.50 -8.05
CA ILE A 57 3.37 -0.95 -7.84
C ILE A 57 2.96 -1.62 -9.14
N PHE A 58 3.37 -2.86 -9.35
CA PHE A 58 2.93 -3.64 -10.50
C PHE A 58 1.46 -4.05 -10.35
N MET A 59 0.79 -4.22 -11.50
CA MET A 59 -0.59 -4.71 -11.54
C MET A 59 -0.75 -6.15 -11.03
N ASP A 60 0.35 -6.89 -10.96
CA ASP A 60 0.38 -8.29 -10.60
C ASP A 60 1.66 -8.66 -9.85
N THR A 61 1.52 -9.49 -8.82
CA THR A 61 2.66 -9.95 -8.01
C THR A 61 3.58 -10.91 -8.78
N GLY A 62 3.09 -11.61 -9.80
CA GLY A 62 3.89 -12.48 -10.65
C GLY A 62 4.87 -11.68 -11.52
N LEU A 63 4.45 -10.51 -12.03
CA LEU A 63 5.35 -9.60 -12.72
C LEU A 63 6.48 -9.14 -11.81
N LEU A 64 6.12 -8.73 -10.58
CA LEU A 64 7.11 -8.34 -9.58
C LEU A 64 8.09 -9.48 -9.27
N GLN A 65 7.59 -10.71 -9.06
CA GLN A 65 8.42 -11.89 -8.81
C GLN A 65 9.42 -12.13 -9.94
N ARG A 66 8.96 -12.03 -11.19
CA ARG A 66 9.84 -12.18 -12.36
C ARG A 66 10.90 -11.08 -12.45
N MET A 67 10.53 -9.84 -12.17
CA MET A 67 11.46 -8.71 -12.12
C MET A 67 12.52 -8.86 -11.01
N LEU A 68 12.16 -9.52 -9.92
CA LEU A 68 13.06 -9.82 -8.80
C LEU A 68 13.83 -11.14 -8.98
N GLU A 69 13.68 -11.80 -10.13
CA GLU A 69 14.28 -13.11 -10.43
C GLU A 69 13.98 -14.19 -9.36
N LEU A 70 12.80 -14.09 -8.71
CA LEU A 70 12.39 -15.06 -7.70
C LEU A 70 11.86 -16.33 -8.37
N ASP A 71 12.46 -17.47 -8.06
CA ASP A 71 11.95 -18.76 -8.48
C ASP A 71 10.84 -19.22 -7.52
N LEU A 72 9.67 -19.56 -8.09
CA LEU A 72 8.57 -20.11 -7.32
C LEU A 72 8.92 -21.45 -6.66
N THR A 73 9.82 -22.22 -7.27
CA THR A 73 10.30 -23.48 -6.72
C THR A 73 11.07 -23.23 -5.41
N ASP A 74 11.93 -22.22 -5.39
CA ASP A 74 12.66 -21.83 -4.18
C ASP A 74 11.71 -21.33 -3.10
N ILE A 75 10.64 -20.63 -3.50
CA ILE A 75 9.59 -20.14 -2.60
C ILE A 75 8.82 -21.29 -1.94
N LEU A 76 8.53 -22.35 -2.68
CA LEU A 76 7.75 -23.50 -2.20
C LEU A 76 8.59 -24.49 -1.38
N VAL A 77 9.88 -24.63 -1.70
CA VAL A 77 10.77 -25.61 -1.09
C VAL A 77 11.51 -25.04 0.13
N SER A 78 11.81 -23.74 0.14
CA SER A 78 12.49 -23.11 1.26
C SER A 78 11.48 -22.55 2.27
N ASN A 79 11.48 -23.08 3.48
CA ASN A 79 10.82 -22.44 4.62
C ASN A 79 11.44 -21.07 4.97
N ASP A 80 12.53 -20.70 4.32
CA ASP A 80 13.36 -19.51 4.58
C ASP A 80 13.45 -18.61 3.33
N LEU A 81 12.30 -18.10 2.89
CA LEU A 81 12.30 -16.98 1.94
C LEU A 81 13.03 -15.80 2.55
N SER A 82 14.07 -15.32 1.86
CA SER A 82 14.78 -14.11 2.29
C SER A 82 13.76 -12.99 2.55
N LEU A 83 13.79 -12.47 3.75
CA LEU A 83 12.82 -11.51 4.28
C LEU A 83 12.72 -10.21 3.45
N VAL A 84 13.73 -9.94 2.61
CA VAL A 84 13.90 -8.69 1.89
C VAL A 84 12.80 -8.44 0.85
N ASN A 85 12.33 -9.49 0.17
CA ASN A 85 11.36 -9.35 -0.92
C ASN A 85 9.90 -9.59 -0.50
N ARG A 86 9.69 -10.17 0.68
CA ARG A 86 8.32 -10.47 1.18
C ARG A 86 7.50 -9.21 1.41
N GLY A 87 8.11 -8.14 1.92
CA GLY A 87 7.44 -6.86 2.16
C GLY A 87 6.87 -6.29 0.86
N ALA A 88 7.70 -6.17 -0.16
CA ALA A 88 7.33 -5.63 -1.46
C ALA A 88 6.23 -6.46 -2.16
N LEU A 89 6.29 -7.79 -2.05
CA LEU A 89 5.25 -8.69 -2.57
C LEU A 89 3.93 -8.50 -1.82
N ALA A 90 3.97 -8.41 -0.48
CA ALA A 90 2.78 -8.18 0.33
C ALA A 90 2.16 -6.81 0.03
N GLU A 91 2.95 -5.75 -0.06
CA GLU A 91 2.46 -4.41 -0.42
C GLU A 91 1.83 -4.40 -1.82
N THR A 92 2.50 -5.00 -2.82
CA THR A 92 1.95 -5.10 -4.19
C THR A 92 0.64 -5.89 -4.18
N PHE A 93 0.58 -7.02 -3.48
CA PHE A 93 -0.64 -7.81 -3.36
C PHE A 93 -1.78 -6.99 -2.76
N ILE A 94 -1.55 -6.33 -1.63
CA ILE A 94 -2.56 -5.49 -0.98
C ILE A 94 -3.00 -4.35 -1.90
N GLY A 95 -2.08 -3.65 -2.55
CA GLY A 95 -2.42 -2.58 -3.48
C GLY A 95 -3.29 -3.06 -4.65
N THR A 96 -2.97 -4.22 -5.23
CA THR A 96 -3.80 -4.80 -6.31
C THR A 96 -5.18 -5.24 -5.81
N GLU A 97 -5.29 -5.80 -4.61
CA GLU A 97 -6.58 -6.12 -4.00
C GLU A 97 -7.41 -4.87 -3.71
N LEU A 98 -6.79 -3.78 -3.26
CA LEU A 98 -7.47 -2.50 -3.07
C LEU A 98 -8.02 -1.95 -4.39
N VAL A 99 -7.30 -2.08 -5.50
CA VAL A 99 -7.78 -1.67 -6.84
C VAL A 99 -8.93 -2.55 -7.30
N LYS A 100 -8.80 -3.87 -7.22
CA LYS A 100 -9.83 -4.83 -7.67
C LYS A 100 -11.18 -4.67 -6.96
N ASN A 101 -11.14 -4.28 -5.69
CA ASN A 101 -12.33 -4.17 -4.85
C ASN A 101 -12.96 -2.76 -4.82
N ARG A 102 -12.54 -1.89 -5.73
CA ARG A 102 -13.17 -0.56 -5.91
C ARG A 102 -14.45 -0.64 -6.71
N LEU A 103 -15.26 0.38 -6.53
CA LEU A 103 -16.42 0.56 -7.38
C LEU A 103 -15.98 1.05 -8.78
N PRO A 104 -16.65 0.62 -9.86
CA PRO A 104 -16.21 0.90 -11.24
C PRO A 104 -16.09 2.40 -11.61
N TYR A 105 -16.72 3.27 -10.85
CA TYR A 105 -16.69 4.73 -11.06
C TYR A 105 -15.64 5.43 -10.16
N GLN A 106 -14.91 4.69 -9.34
CA GLN A 106 -13.85 5.27 -8.51
C GLN A 106 -12.55 5.36 -9.30
N ASN A 107 -11.78 6.40 -9.01
CA ASN A 107 -10.46 6.60 -9.59
C ASN A 107 -9.49 5.47 -9.19
N ASP A 108 -8.59 5.07 -10.09
CA ASP A 108 -7.61 3.99 -9.90
C ASP A 108 -6.43 4.38 -8.99
N ASN A 109 -6.34 5.62 -8.55
CA ASN A 109 -5.27 6.06 -7.66
C ASN A 109 -5.34 5.37 -6.30
N LEU A 110 -4.23 4.80 -5.88
CA LEU A 110 -3.97 4.38 -4.51
C LEU A 110 -3.38 5.56 -3.75
N TYR A 111 -3.61 5.60 -2.45
CA TYR A 111 -3.06 6.65 -1.60
C TYR A 111 -2.18 6.04 -0.51
N CYS A 112 -1.13 6.79 -0.14
CA CYS A 112 -0.27 6.50 1.00
C CYS A 112 -0.06 7.78 1.83
N TRP A 113 0.58 7.63 2.95
CA TRP A 113 0.97 8.78 3.76
C TRP A 113 2.39 8.59 4.30
N HIS A 114 3.16 9.67 4.31
CA HIS A 114 4.42 9.76 5.02
C HIS A 114 4.51 11.09 5.76
N ARG A 115 5.20 11.07 6.89
CA ARG A 115 5.38 12.27 7.68
C ARG A 115 6.43 13.17 7.06
N GLU A 116 6.06 14.42 6.72
CA GLU A 116 6.97 15.38 6.08
C GLU A 116 7.92 16.09 7.06
N LYS A 117 8.04 15.65 8.31
CA LYS A 117 8.98 16.25 9.27
C LYS A 117 10.39 15.73 9.02
N LYS A 118 11.38 16.64 9.02
CA LYS A 118 12.81 16.33 9.08
C LYS A 118 13.02 15.40 10.28
N ASP A 119 13.70 14.28 10.10
CA ASP A 119 13.96 13.26 11.14
C ASP A 119 12.79 12.32 11.53
N SER A 120 11.74 12.25 10.73
CA SER A 120 10.65 11.27 10.95
C SER A 120 10.47 10.38 9.73
N ASN A 121 10.61 9.06 9.93
CA ASN A 121 10.42 8.03 8.90
C ASN A 121 9.05 7.34 9.02
N ALA A 122 8.06 7.98 9.66
CA ALA A 122 6.74 7.37 9.77
C ALA A 122 6.04 7.37 8.41
N GLU A 123 5.64 6.19 7.97
CA GLU A 123 4.97 5.95 6.69
C GLU A 123 3.83 4.96 6.91
N VAL A 124 2.71 5.18 6.20
CA VAL A 124 1.56 4.28 6.13
C VAL A 124 1.42 3.82 4.69
N ASP A 125 1.41 2.51 4.48
CA ASP A 125 1.51 1.90 3.16
C ASP A 125 0.35 2.27 2.26
N TYR A 126 -0.88 2.23 2.80
CA TYR A 126 -2.07 2.65 2.07
C TYR A 126 -3.03 3.45 2.95
N VAL A 127 -3.77 4.36 2.33
CA VAL A 127 -4.87 5.09 2.95
C VAL A 127 -6.09 4.96 2.07
N ILE A 128 -7.21 4.57 2.66
CA ILE A 128 -8.50 4.48 1.98
C ILE A 128 -9.54 5.36 2.67
N SER A 129 -10.61 5.72 1.96
CA SER A 129 -11.78 6.33 2.56
C SER A 129 -13.01 5.46 2.32
N ARG A 130 -13.82 5.26 3.37
CA ARG A 130 -15.05 4.51 3.31
C ARG A 130 -16.12 5.15 4.19
N GLY A 131 -17.30 5.38 3.63
CA GLY A 131 -18.40 6.02 4.37
C GLY A 131 -18.04 7.38 4.96
N GLY A 132 -17.13 8.13 4.32
CA GLY A 132 -16.66 9.43 4.83
C GLY A 132 -15.57 9.32 5.90
N VAL A 133 -15.16 8.11 6.28
CA VAL A 133 -14.09 7.84 7.27
C VAL A 133 -12.81 7.43 6.57
N ILE A 134 -11.67 7.88 7.08
CA ILE A 134 -10.34 7.53 6.60
C ILE A 134 -9.80 6.36 7.40
N TYR A 135 -9.28 5.35 6.71
CA TYR A 135 -8.63 4.18 7.29
C TYR A 135 -7.20 4.05 6.75
N PRO A 136 -6.18 4.21 7.59
CA PRO A 136 -4.81 3.87 7.25
C PRO A 136 -4.63 2.35 7.28
N ILE A 137 -3.83 1.82 6.35
CA ILE A 137 -3.53 0.39 6.22
C ILE A 137 -2.02 0.21 6.26
N GLU A 138 -1.56 -0.55 7.24
CA GLU A 138 -0.17 -0.99 7.38
C GLU A 138 -0.05 -2.44 6.93
N VAL A 139 0.88 -2.71 6.03
CA VAL A 139 1.11 -4.05 5.47
C VAL A 139 2.30 -4.71 6.14
N LYS A 140 2.11 -5.93 6.63
CA LYS A 140 3.19 -6.75 7.17
C LYS A 140 3.25 -8.09 6.46
N SER A 141 4.42 -8.47 5.98
CA SER A 141 4.66 -9.76 5.31
C SER A 141 4.80 -10.94 6.26
N GLY A 142 4.68 -10.72 7.57
CA GLY A 142 4.79 -11.73 8.62
C GLY A 142 3.85 -11.44 9.77
N ILE A 143 3.92 -12.29 10.81
CA ILE A 143 3.11 -12.15 12.03
C ILE A 143 3.64 -11.00 12.90
N ARG A 144 4.95 -10.77 12.92
CA ARG A 144 5.60 -9.74 13.73
C ARG A 144 5.79 -8.45 12.94
N GLY A 145 5.85 -7.33 13.64
CA GLY A 145 6.16 -6.02 13.05
C GLY A 145 5.65 -4.87 13.92
N SER A 146 6.37 -3.75 13.88
CA SER A 146 5.96 -2.54 14.58
C SER A 146 4.73 -1.92 13.93
N MET A 147 3.84 -1.36 14.74
CA MET A 147 2.69 -0.55 14.33
C MET A 147 2.88 0.93 14.68
N GLN A 148 4.11 1.33 14.93
CA GLN A 148 4.42 2.70 15.39
C GLN A 148 3.98 3.76 14.38
N SER A 149 4.28 3.57 13.09
CA SER A 149 3.87 4.51 12.04
C SER A 149 2.35 4.66 11.96
N LEU A 150 1.65 3.52 12.05
CA LEU A 150 0.18 3.50 12.04
C LEU A 150 -0.39 4.28 13.23
N ARG A 151 0.14 4.07 14.44
CA ARG A 151 -0.29 4.81 15.65
C ARG A 151 0.02 6.29 15.56
N ILE A 152 1.20 6.67 15.05
CA ILE A 152 1.57 8.07 14.80
C ILE A 152 0.56 8.72 13.84
N PHE A 153 0.13 8.00 12.81
CA PHE A 153 -0.87 8.51 11.86
C PHE A 153 -2.23 8.70 12.54
N LEU A 154 -2.72 7.68 13.27
CA LEU A 154 -4.00 7.75 13.98
C LEU A 154 -4.05 8.93 14.94
N GLU A 155 -3.00 9.13 15.74
CA GLU A 155 -2.88 10.25 16.65
C GLU A 155 -2.85 11.60 15.91
N ALA A 156 -2.00 11.71 14.88
CA ALA A 156 -1.84 12.96 14.12
C ALA A 156 -3.11 13.38 13.37
N LYS A 157 -3.96 12.42 12.99
CA LYS A 157 -5.20 12.66 12.24
C LYS A 157 -6.47 12.52 13.07
N HIS A 158 -6.33 12.24 14.37
CA HIS A 158 -7.44 12.03 15.31
C HIS A 158 -8.43 10.97 14.83
N LEU A 159 -7.91 9.87 14.29
CA LEU A 159 -8.70 8.77 13.76
C LEU A 159 -8.89 7.67 14.81
N ALA A 160 -10.08 7.09 14.84
CA ALA A 160 -10.45 6.10 15.85
C ALA A 160 -9.86 4.71 15.56
N LYS A 161 -9.66 4.36 14.29
CA LYS A 161 -9.23 3.01 13.91
C LYS A 161 -8.27 3.01 12.73
N GLY A 162 -7.31 2.07 12.79
CA GLY A 162 -6.42 1.71 11.70
C GLY A 162 -6.52 0.24 11.34
N ILE A 163 -5.94 -0.14 10.23
CA ILE A 163 -5.95 -1.51 9.74
C ILE A 163 -4.50 -1.98 9.62
N ARG A 164 -4.24 -3.15 10.20
CA ARG A 164 -3.05 -3.94 9.93
C ARG A 164 -3.44 -5.14 9.08
N THR A 165 -2.72 -5.38 8.00
CA THR A 165 -2.84 -6.62 7.26
C THR A 165 -1.54 -7.41 7.33
N SER A 166 -1.65 -8.71 7.62
CA SER A 166 -0.50 -9.58 7.91
C SER A 166 -0.83 -11.06 7.67
N LEU A 167 0.06 -11.97 8.07
CA LEU A 167 -0.21 -13.41 8.10
C LEU A 167 -0.99 -13.85 9.35
N GLU A 168 -1.41 -12.93 10.21
CA GLU A 168 -2.28 -13.23 11.36
C GLU A 168 -3.71 -13.46 10.90
N ASN A 169 -4.48 -14.16 11.74
CA ASN A 169 -5.93 -14.26 11.58
C ASN A 169 -6.62 -12.94 11.93
N PHE A 170 -7.92 -12.85 11.64
CA PHE A 170 -8.74 -11.72 12.07
C PHE A 170 -8.60 -11.47 13.56
N GLY A 171 -8.47 -10.21 13.94
CA GLY A 171 -8.29 -9.79 15.33
C GLY A 171 -8.34 -8.30 15.50
N ALA A 172 -8.08 -7.83 16.70
CA ALA A 172 -7.96 -6.41 17.01
C ALA A 172 -6.96 -6.19 18.15
N TYR A 173 -6.25 -5.09 18.08
CA TYR A 173 -5.36 -4.57 19.12
C TYR A 173 -5.75 -3.11 19.38
N ASP A 174 -6.54 -2.87 20.42
CA ASP A 174 -7.06 -1.55 20.79
C ASP A 174 -7.75 -0.84 19.61
N ASP A 175 -7.05 0.10 18.99
CA ASP A 175 -7.47 0.92 17.86
C ASP A 175 -7.11 0.33 16.48
N ILE A 176 -6.47 -0.84 16.44
CA ILE A 176 -6.00 -1.47 15.20
C ILE A 176 -6.75 -2.77 14.93
N LEU A 177 -7.45 -2.81 13.81
CA LEU A 177 -8.08 -4.01 13.28
C LEU A 177 -7.07 -4.84 12.49
N VAL A 178 -7.04 -6.15 12.70
CA VAL A 178 -6.15 -7.06 11.99
C VAL A 178 -6.94 -7.86 10.96
N TYR A 179 -6.47 -7.80 9.73
CA TYR A 179 -6.99 -8.58 8.61
C TYR A 179 -5.91 -9.48 8.03
N PRO A 180 -6.20 -10.77 7.79
CA PRO A 180 -5.31 -11.59 6.96
C PRO A 180 -5.08 -10.93 5.60
N LEU A 181 -3.87 -11.08 5.03
CA LEU A 181 -3.55 -10.50 3.72
C LEU A 181 -4.61 -10.82 2.66
N TYR A 182 -5.07 -12.06 2.59
CA TYR A 182 -6.06 -12.51 1.60
C TYR A 182 -7.46 -11.90 1.78
N ALA A 183 -7.75 -11.34 2.95
CA ALA A 183 -9.07 -10.84 3.30
C ALA A 183 -9.21 -9.32 3.18
N ILE A 184 -8.16 -8.62 2.74
CA ILE A 184 -8.16 -7.15 2.66
C ILE A 184 -9.24 -6.61 1.71
N GLY A 185 -9.61 -7.36 0.69
CA GLY A 185 -10.69 -7.01 -0.23
C GLY A 185 -12.03 -6.76 0.49
N ASN A 186 -12.28 -7.43 1.61
CA ASN A 186 -13.49 -7.25 2.41
C ASN A 186 -13.59 -5.85 3.04
N VAL A 187 -12.46 -5.20 3.27
CA VAL A 187 -12.41 -3.82 3.79
C VAL A 187 -12.93 -2.81 2.78
N CYS A 188 -12.66 -3.04 1.49
CA CYS A 188 -13.07 -2.16 0.39
C CYS A 188 -14.41 -2.54 -0.24
N GLY A 189 -14.81 -3.80 -0.13
CA GLY A 189 -15.91 -4.39 -0.87
C GLY A 189 -17.30 -3.95 -0.41
N VAL A 190 -18.25 -4.07 -1.35
CA VAL A 190 -19.70 -3.83 -1.13
C VAL A 190 -20.28 -4.77 -0.08
N TRP A 191 -19.61 -5.92 0.17
CA TRP A 191 -20.07 -7.00 1.03
C TRP A 191 -19.80 -6.78 2.53
N GLY A 192 -19.02 -5.77 2.90
CA GLY A 192 -18.60 -5.54 4.28
C GLY A 192 -19.34 -4.38 4.96
N LYS A 193 -20.65 -4.26 4.84
CA LYS A 193 -21.40 -3.18 5.52
C LYS A 193 -21.27 -3.21 7.05
N ASP A 194 -20.94 -4.36 7.62
CA ASP A 194 -20.95 -4.56 9.08
C ASP A 194 -19.57 -4.96 9.65
N ALA A 195 -18.49 -4.84 8.87
CA ALA A 195 -17.17 -5.34 9.28
C ALA A 195 -16.21 -4.28 9.84
N LEU A 196 -16.62 -3.01 9.94
CA LEU A 196 -15.82 -1.93 10.52
C LEU A 196 -16.57 -1.20 11.61
#